data_4db61cc66b44a1d9c9ca3b0031626047
#
_entry.id   4db61cc66b44a1d9c9ca3b0031626047
#
_cell.length_a   1.000
_cell.length_b   1.000
_cell.length_c   1.000
_cell.angle_alpha   90.00
_cell.angle_beta   90.00
_cell.angle_gamma   90.00
#
_symmetry.space_group_name_H-M   'P 1'
#
loop_
_entity.id
_entity.type
_entity.pdbx_description
1 polymer ?
#
loop_
_entity_poly.entity_id
_entity_poly.type
_entity_poly.pdbx_seq_one_letter_code
_entity_poly.pdbx_strand_id
1 'polypeptide(L)'
;MRVTVAVMALCSVLLGACGGSSGSAPAHDDHGHDAHGHGGHDHADEPEGPNGGRLLTEGDVTVELRIVDEPRNSPRFVAWVTRGGKSANAAVERLSVRTERLGGESEIFELVTRDEAFAGTVGVREPHSFSIKVMARVAGRDLSWSFDAFEGRVTIDPATAKEAGIVTAPLASGVVFETVEAPGVIRPRESASAKVIARFPGVVKTVRVRAGDRVAAGNVLATIESNASLSTYVLTAPISGTLIRHDAVVGAAVADTPLFEIANTDSLQVDLRVFGKMAQRVRAGSRVRVQRLTDDRSVETQISRLLPDVDVATQSVIAQAVIKNEDGLWRPGAAVQAEVELSRTEVPRAVPVEALQTWRDMDVVFVQVGDVYEVRLVKIGRRDRRSVEILDGVEVGDVVVVGQSYLIKADIEKSGATHDH
;
A
#
# COMPACT_ATOMS: atom_id res chain seq x y z
N MET A 1 -5.11 -29.40 -38.07
CA MET A 1 -5.71 -30.56 -37.40
C MET A 1 -6.39 -30.03 -36.13
N ARG A 2 -7.70 -29.88 -36.19
CA ARG A 2 -8.54 -29.31 -35.12
C ARG A 2 -8.98 -30.45 -34.21
N VAL A 3 -8.78 -30.32 -32.91
CA VAL A 3 -9.38 -31.21 -31.89
C VAL A 3 -10.27 -30.36 -30.99
N THR A 4 -11.56 -30.63 -31.10
CA THR A 4 -12.65 -30.09 -30.30
C THR A 4 -12.85 -31.02 -29.10
N VAL A 5 -12.88 -30.47 -27.88
CA VAL A 5 -13.29 -31.22 -26.68
C VAL A 5 -14.55 -30.58 -26.11
N ALA A 6 -15.56 -31.41 -25.99
CA ALA A 6 -16.87 -31.06 -25.47
C ALA A 6 -16.91 -31.09 -23.94
N VAL A 7 -17.61 -30.13 -23.35
CA VAL A 7 -17.91 -30.07 -21.91
C VAL A 7 -19.33 -30.60 -21.72
N MET A 8 -19.45 -31.58 -20.83
CA MET A 8 -20.71 -32.19 -20.43
C MET A 8 -21.13 -31.61 -19.07
N ALA A 9 -22.30 -30.99 -19.06
CA ALA A 9 -22.97 -30.50 -17.85
C ALA A 9 -23.78 -31.62 -17.19
N LEU A 10 -23.71 -31.72 -15.88
CA LEU A 10 -24.60 -32.62 -15.11
C LEU A 10 -25.40 -31.80 -14.09
N CYS A 11 -26.70 -31.64 -14.34
CA CYS A 11 -27.67 -31.17 -13.37
C CYS A 11 -28.11 -32.30 -12.45
N SER A 12 -28.20 -32.03 -11.15
CA SER A 12 -29.00 -32.88 -10.25
C SER A 12 -29.86 -32.00 -9.33
N VAL A 13 -31.12 -32.09 -9.55
CA VAL A 13 -32.23 -31.56 -8.75
C VAL A 13 -32.57 -32.56 -7.67
N LEU A 14 -32.77 -32.11 -6.43
CA LEU A 14 -33.48 -32.86 -5.40
C LEU A 14 -34.40 -31.93 -4.61
N LEU A 15 -35.71 -32.12 -4.82
CA LEU A 15 -36.81 -31.61 -3.99
C LEU A 15 -36.95 -32.48 -2.73
N GLY A 16 -37.28 -31.86 -1.60
CA GLY A 16 -37.77 -32.53 -0.42
C GLY A 16 -38.59 -31.61 0.46
N ALA A 17 -39.83 -31.97 0.67
CA ALA A 17 -40.89 -31.13 1.24
C ALA A 17 -41.16 -31.37 2.75
N CYS A 18 -41.77 -30.34 3.36
CA CYS A 18 -42.78 -30.33 4.45
C CYS A 18 -42.48 -30.88 5.82
N GLY A 19 -42.80 -30.03 6.83
CA GLY A 19 -43.12 -30.44 8.19
C GLY A 19 -43.20 -29.23 9.15
N GLY A 20 -44.44 -28.73 9.35
CA GLY A 20 -44.73 -27.66 10.32
C GLY A 20 -44.82 -28.20 11.74
N SER A 21 -44.46 -27.38 12.74
CA SER A 21 -45.09 -27.46 14.09
C SER A 21 -44.97 -26.10 14.78
N SER A 22 -46.08 -25.64 15.28
CA SER A 22 -46.34 -24.49 16.12
C SER A 22 -45.63 -24.61 17.50
N GLY A 23 -44.96 -23.57 17.93
CA GLY A 23 -44.43 -23.42 19.29
C GLY A 23 -44.40 -21.97 19.69
N SER A 24 -45.15 -21.66 20.73
CA SER A 24 -45.39 -20.38 21.37
C SER A 24 -44.11 -19.63 21.84
N ALA A 25 -44.15 -18.32 21.64
CA ALA A 25 -43.15 -17.37 22.12
C ALA A 25 -43.26 -17.12 23.65
N PRO A 26 -42.15 -16.87 24.34
CA PRO A 26 -42.16 -16.08 25.56
C PRO A 26 -41.80 -14.62 25.27
N ALA A 27 -42.50 -13.73 25.97
CA ALA A 27 -42.28 -12.28 26.01
C ALA A 27 -40.85 -11.95 26.50
N HIS A 28 -40.14 -11.06 25.80
CA HIS A 28 -38.92 -10.45 26.26
C HIS A 28 -39.18 -8.97 26.60
N ASP A 29 -38.68 -8.60 27.78
CA ASP A 29 -38.77 -7.30 28.39
C ASP A 29 -38.12 -6.20 27.53
N ASP A 30 -38.85 -5.08 27.53
CA ASP A 30 -38.50 -3.79 26.97
C ASP A 30 -37.33 -3.16 27.77
N HIS A 31 -36.12 -3.22 27.23
CA HIS A 31 -35.01 -2.40 27.70
C HIS A 31 -34.92 -1.15 26.83
N GLY A 32 -35.35 -0.04 27.42
CA GLY A 32 -35.22 1.30 26.86
C GLY A 32 -33.77 1.59 26.49
N HIS A 33 -33.52 1.77 25.18
CA HIS A 33 -32.30 2.37 24.67
C HIS A 33 -32.50 3.89 24.63
N ASP A 34 -31.74 4.58 25.49
CA ASP A 34 -31.61 6.02 25.44
C ASP A 34 -31.16 6.46 24.06
N ALA A 35 -32.04 7.18 23.36
CA ALA A 35 -31.76 7.80 22.10
C ALA A 35 -30.77 8.94 22.32
N HIS A 36 -29.49 8.67 22.01
CA HIS A 36 -28.52 9.73 21.74
C HIS A 36 -28.95 10.44 20.47
N GLY A 37 -29.46 11.65 20.62
CA GLY A 37 -29.84 12.52 19.53
C GLY A 37 -28.60 12.90 18.70
N HIS A 38 -28.39 12.19 17.60
CA HIS A 38 -27.56 12.69 16.51
C HIS A 38 -28.38 13.80 15.83
N GLY A 39 -27.85 15.04 15.88
CA GLY A 39 -28.38 16.15 15.11
C GLY A 39 -28.30 15.81 13.62
N GLY A 40 -29.35 15.19 13.12
CA GLY A 40 -29.55 15.03 11.69
C GLY A 40 -29.81 16.42 11.12
N HIS A 41 -28.95 16.90 10.26
CA HIS A 41 -29.30 17.94 9.34
C HIS A 41 -30.29 17.33 8.35
N ASP A 42 -31.56 17.64 8.53
CA ASP A 42 -32.64 17.36 7.57
C ASP A 42 -32.30 18.08 6.27
N HIS A 43 -31.66 17.39 5.33
CA HIS A 43 -31.70 17.77 3.94
C HIS A 43 -33.04 17.26 3.38
N ALA A 44 -34.07 18.09 3.50
CA ALA A 44 -35.30 17.88 2.76
C ALA A 44 -34.93 17.75 1.27
N ASP A 45 -35.57 16.79 0.56
CA ASP A 45 -35.46 16.65 -0.90
C ASP A 45 -35.72 18.01 -1.54
N GLU A 46 -34.66 18.72 -1.91
CA GLU A 46 -34.77 20.01 -2.56
C GLU A 46 -35.24 19.77 -3.98
N PRO A 47 -36.26 20.49 -4.45
CA PRO A 47 -36.84 20.24 -5.76
C PRO A 47 -35.80 20.48 -6.86
N GLU A 48 -35.53 19.42 -7.63
CA GLU A 48 -34.72 19.55 -8.84
C GLU A 48 -35.47 20.29 -9.94
N GLY A 49 -34.75 21.11 -10.68
CA GLY A 49 -35.27 21.81 -11.83
C GLY A 49 -35.35 20.94 -13.09
N PRO A 50 -36.00 21.42 -14.15
CA PRO A 50 -36.19 20.69 -15.41
C PRO A 50 -34.88 20.28 -16.10
N ASN A 51 -33.75 20.90 -15.76
CA ASN A 51 -32.41 20.55 -16.26
C ASN A 51 -31.60 19.68 -15.26
N GLY A 52 -32.22 19.21 -14.17
CA GLY A 52 -31.59 18.40 -13.14
C GLY A 52 -30.62 19.21 -12.26
N GLY A 53 -30.87 20.50 -12.11
CA GLY A 53 -30.14 21.41 -11.25
C GLY A 53 -30.93 21.82 -10.01
N ARG A 54 -30.24 22.37 -9.02
CA ARG A 54 -30.84 22.92 -7.80
C ARG A 54 -31.58 24.21 -8.10
N LEU A 55 -32.81 24.35 -7.65
CA LEU A 55 -33.64 25.53 -7.81
C LEU A 55 -33.41 26.53 -6.67
N LEU A 56 -33.04 27.75 -7.03
CA LEU A 56 -32.81 28.89 -6.13
C LEU A 56 -33.84 29.98 -6.46
N THR A 57 -34.82 30.17 -5.60
CA THR A 57 -35.96 31.07 -5.88
C THR A 57 -35.99 32.25 -4.92
N GLU A 58 -36.16 33.46 -5.45
CA GLU A 58 -36.45 34.67 -4.68
C GLU A 58 -37.47 35.54 -5.43
N GLY A 59 -38.67 35.60 -4.87
CA GLY A 59 -39.81 36.31 -5.47
C GLY A 59 -40.28 35.64 -6.75
N ASP A 60 -40.20 36.37 -7.86
CA ASP A 60 -40.58 35.87 -9.20
C ASP A 60 -39.41 35.32 -10.02
N VAL A 61 -38.19 35.39 -9.49
CA VAL A 61 -36.96 34.94 -10.16
C VAL A 61 -36.51 33.58 -9.58
N THR A 62 -36.23 32.66 -10.45
CA THR A 62 -35.64 31.36 -10.12
C THR A 62 -34.37 31.13 -10.94
N VAL A 63 -33.30 30.80 -10.28
CA VAL A 63 -32.03 30.33 -10.89
C VAL A 63 -31.92 28.82 -10.65
N GLU A 64 -31.84 28.03 -11.71
CA GLU A 64 -31.50 26.62 -11.63
C GLU A 64 -29.97 26.51 -11.85
N LEU A 65 -29.25 25.96 -10.90
CA LEU A 65 -27.79 25.83 -10.95
C LEU A 65 -27.39 24.37 -10.95
N ARG A 66 -26.46 24.00 -11.82
CA ARG A 66 -25.87 22.66 -11.91
C ARG A 66 -24.39 22.73 -12.26
N ILE A 67 -23.61 21.74 -11.83
CA ILE A 67 -22.29 21.43 -12.38
C ILE A 67 -22.48 20.39 -13.48
N VAL A 68 -21.95 20.67 -14.67
CA VAL A 68 -22.08 19.81 -15.85
C VAL A 68 -20.73 19.35 -16.31
N ASP A 69 -20.56 18.03 -16.45
CA ASP A 69 -19.39 17.39 -17.03
C ASP A 69 -19.43 17.55 -18.55
N GLU A 70 -18.46 18.23 -19.12
CA GLU A 70 -18.27 18.31 -20.56
C GLU A 70 -17.27 17.25 -21.02
N PRO A 71 -17.59 16.39 -22.01
CA PRO A 71 -16.61 15.47 -22.59
C PRO A 71 -15.40 16.25 -23.13
N ARG A 72 -14.23 16.06 -22.55
CA ARG A 72 -12.93 16.73 -22.87
C ARG A 72 -12.64 18.05 -22.15
N ASN A 73 -13.52 18.58 -21.32
CA ASN A 73 -13.29 19.79 -20.53
C ASN A 73 -13.53 19.51 -19.04
N SER A 74 -12.96 20.35 -18.17
CA SER A 74 -13.27 20.30 -16.74
C SER A 74 -14.75 20.64 -16.51
N PRO A 75 -15.39 20.04 -15.47
CA PRO A 75 -16.75 20.36 -15.07
C PRO A 75 -16.97 21.85 -14.92
N ARG A 76 -18.16 22.35 -15.25
CA ARG A 76 -18.48 23.79 -15.20
C ARG A 76 -19.83 24.04 -14.55
N PHE A 77 -19.96 25.19 -13.88
CA PHE A 77 -21.25 25.69 -13.48
C PHE A 77 -22.07 26.08 -14.72
N VAL A 78 -23.31 25.61 -14.76
CA VAL A 78 -24.31 26.00 -15.76
C VAL A 78 -25.57 26.43 -15.02
N ALA A 79 -26.16 27.55 -15.44
CA ALA A 79 -27.35 28.07 -14.80
C ALA A 79 -28.41 28.50 -15.83
N TRP A 80 -29.68 28.29 -15.51
CA TRP A 80 -30.84 28.76 -16.25
C TRP A 80 -31.61 29.72 -15.37
N VAL A 81 -31.95 30.92 -15.93
CA VAL A 81 -32.67 31.95 -15.17
C VAL A 81 -34.08 32.09 -15.74
N THR A 82 -35.07 31.96 -14.86
CA THR A 82 -36.47 32.14 -15.22
C THR A 82 -37.13 33.22 -14.35
N ARG A 83 -38.13 33.88 -14.89
CA ARG A 83 -39.00 34.83 -14.19
C ARG A 83 -40.44 34.49 -14.44
N GLY A 84 -41.19 34.20 -13.38
CA GLY A 84 -42.57 33.77 -13.52
C GLY A 84 -42.71 32.51 -14.44
N GLY A 85 -41.72 31.61 -14.41
CA GLY A 85 -41.69 30.37 -15.21
C GLY A 85 -41.32 30.57 -16.70
N LYS A 86 -40.92 31.76 -17.14
CA LYS A 86 -40.42 32.04 -18.50
C LYS A 86 -38.93 32.41 -18.47
N SER A 87 -38.22 32.05 -19.54
CA SER A 87 -36.77 32.39 -19.64
C SER A 87 -36.58 33.91 -19.47
N ALA A 88 -35.61 34.29 -18.63
CA ALA A 88 -35.30 35.64 -18.29
C ALA A 88 -33.86 36.04 -18.67
N ASN A 89 -33.18 35.29 -19.54
CA ASN A 89 -31.78 35.51 -19.89
C ASN A 89 -31.46 36.91 -20.35
N ALA A 90 -32.35 37.55 -21.14
CA ALA A 90 -32.18 38.91 -21.60
C ALA A 90 -32.22 39.98 -20.47
N ALA A 91 -32.78 39.65 -19.31
CA ALA A 91 -32.88 40.55 -18.16
C ALA A 91 -31.72 40.35 -17.14
N VAL A 92 -30.86 39.37 -17.34
CA VAL A 92 -29.71 39.10 -16.49
C VAL A 92 -28.54 39.98 -16.89
N GLU A 93 -28.15 40.86 -15.99
CA GLU A 93 -27.03 41.81 -16.17
C GLU A 93 -25.69 41.18 -15.71
N ARG A 94 -25.74 40.35 -14.64
CA ARG A 94 -24.61 39.63 -14.08
C ARG A 94 -25.07 38.38 -13.38
N LEU A 95 -24.28 37.32 -13.53
CA LEU A 95 -24.47 36.06 -12.79
C LEU A 95 -23.10 35.51 -12.43
N SER A 96 -22.88 35.25 -11.15
CA SER A 96 -21.63 34.69 -10.66
C SER A 96 -21.87 33.70 -9.51
N VAL A 97 -21.01 32.75 -9.39
CA VAL A 97 -20.98 31.74 -8.29
C VAL A 97 -19.68 31.90 -7.54
N ARG A 98 -19.78 32.11 -6.22
CA ARG A 98 -18.62 32.03 -5.32
C ARG A 98 -18.68 30.71 -4.60
N THR A 99 -17.57 29.99 -4.59
CA THR A 99 -17.37 28.80 -3.78
C THR A 99 -16.39 29.07 -2.66
N GLU A 100 -16.57 28.40 -1.52
CA GLU A 100 -15.64 28.41 -0.40
C GLU A 100 -15.38 26.97 0.05
N ARG A 101 -14.13 26.53 -0.05
CA ARG A 101 -13.69 25.19 0.30
C ARG A 101 -13.32 25.08 1.77
N LEU A 102 -13.27 23.85 2.29
CA LEU A 102 -12.71 23.57 3.61
C LEU A 102 -11.28 24.14 3.69
N GLY A 103 -11.01 24.96 4.75
CA GLY A 103 -9.74 25.68 4.85
C GLY A 103 -9.81 27.14 4.37
N GLY A 104 -10.97 27.59 3.83
CA GLY A 104 -11.22 29.00 3.49
C GLY A 104 -10.77 29.43 2.08
N GLU A 105 -10.30 28.50 1.24
CA GLU A 105 -10.01 28.80 -0.16
C GLU A 105 -11.31 29.18 -0.89
N SER A 106 -11.33 30.37 -1.51
CA SER A 106 -12.53 30.92 -2.18
C SER A 106 -12.23 31.21 -3.65
N GLU A 107 -13.14 30.78 -4.54
CA GLU A 107 -13.09 31.02 -5.98
C GLU A 107 -14.37 31.73 -6.45
N ILE A 108 -14.27 32.55 -7.49
CA ILE A 108 -15.42 33.20 -8.12
C ILE A 108 -15.48 32.79 -9.58
N PHE A 109 -16.63 32.28 -9.98
CA PHE A 109 -16.93 31.86 -11.35
C PHE A 109 -17.92 32.84 -11.94
N GLU A 110 -17.49 33.59 -12.93
CA GLU A 110 -18.38 34.44 -13.73
C GLU A 110 -19.05 33.55 -14.79
N LEU A 111 -20.40 33.65 -14.87
CA LEU A 111 -21.19 32.90 -15.83
C LEU A 111 -21.61 33.83 -16.96
N VAL A 112 -21.32 33.40 -18.18
CA VAL A 112 -21.64 34.16 -19.41
C VAL A 112 -22.72 33.43 -20.19
N THR A 113 -23.53 34.19 -20.94
CA THR A 113 -24.58 33.61 -21.77
C THR A 113 -23.99 32.68 -22.83
N ARG A 114 -24.53 31.48 -22.90
CA ARG A 114 -24.18 30.45 -23.87
C ARG A 114 -25.47 29.70 -24.25
N ASP A 115 -25.92 29.89 -25.48
CA ASP A 115 -27.19 29.38 -25.97
C ASP A 115 -28.38 29.82 -25.07
N GLU A 116 -29.13 28.88 -24.51
CA GLU A 116 -30.27 29.14 -23.62
C GLU A 116 -29.91 29.17 -22.12
N ALA A 117 -28.61 29.10 -21.77
CA ALA A 117 -28.11 29.04 -20.41
C ALA A 117 -26.98 30.03 -20.17
N PHE A 118 -26.51 30.11 -18.93
CA PHE A 118 -25.29 30.76 -18.52
C PHE A 118 -24.26 29.69 -18.15
N ALA A 119 -23.05 29.77 -18.66
CA ALA A 119 -21.98 28.82 -18.36
C ALA A 119 -20.75 29.54 -17.80
N GLY A 120 -20.10 28.88 -16.83
CA GLY A 120 -18.85 29.32 -16.25
C GLY A 120 -17.72 29.36 -17.28
N THR A 121 -16.90 30.39 -17.24
CA THR A 121 -15.74 30.56 -18.13
C THR A 121 -14.59 29.64 -17.75
N VAL A 122 -14.53 29.19 -16.50
CA VAL A 122 -13.48 28.36 -15.91
C VAL A 122 -14.08 27.05 -15.41
N GLY A 123 -13.29 25.97 -15.42
CA GLY A 123 -13.67 24.68 -14.88
C GLY A 123 -13.70 24.68 -13.35
N VAL A 124 -14.57 23.87 -12.76
CA VAL A 124 -14.67 23.62 -11.32
C VAL A 124 -13.76 22.43 -10.99
N ARG A 125 -12.86 22.60 -10.03
CA ARG A 125 -11.95 21.51 -9.60
C ARG A 125 -12.69 20.52 -8.69
N GLU A 126 -12.38 19.26 -8.84
CA GLU A 126 -12.78 18.20 -7.93
C GLU A 126 -12.03 18.29 -6.56
N PRO A 127 -12.58 17.80 -5.44
CA PRO A 127 -13.97 17.36 -5.29
C PRO A 127 -14.93 18.55 -5.30
N HIS A 128 -16.20 18.32 -5.70
CA HIS A 128 -17.23 19.36 -5.67
C HIS A 128 -17.78 19.55 -4.24
N SER A 129 -16.87 19.82 -3.29
CA SER A 129 -17.19 19.98 -1.86
C SER A 129 -16.88 21.42 -1.42
N PHE A 130 -17.91 22.26 -1.34
CA PHE A 130 -17.79 23.67 -1.00
C PHE A 130 -19.11 24.29 -0.57
N SER A 131 -19.06 25.38 0.19
CA SER A 131 -20.17 26.30 0.36
C SER A 131 -20.31 27.17 -0.90
N ILE A 132 -21.54 27.34 -1.40
CA ILE A 132 -21.85 28.06 -2.63
C ILE A 132 -22.63 29.32 -2.29
N LYS A 133 -22.22 30.44 -2.89
CA LYS A 133 -23.00 31.68 -2.92
C LYS A 133 -23.22 32.09 -4.37
N VAL A 134 -24.47 32.05 -4.80
CA VAL A 134 -24.90 32.51 -6.12
C VAL A 134 -25.30 33.99 -6.02
N MET A 135 -24.81 34.81 -6.91
CA MET A 135 -25.13 36.24 -6.99
C MET A 135 -25.60 36.54 -8.40
N ALA A 136 -26.78 37.12 -8.49
CA ALA A 136 -27.38 37.51 -9.77
C ALA A 136 -27.88 38.97 -9.71
N ARG A 137 -27.71 39.70 -10.83
CA ARG A 137 -28.39 40.94 -11.04
C ARG A 137 -29.35 40.80 -12.21
N VAL A 138 -30.66 40.88 -11.90
CA VAL A 138 -31.73 40.63 -12.84
C VAL A 138 -32.70 41.80 -12.85
N ALA A 139 -32.86 42.45 -14.00
CA ALA A 139 -33.70 43.62 -14.17
C ALA A 139 -33.46 44.70 -13.09
N GLY A 140 -32.19 45.03 -12.82
CA GLY A 140 -31.78 46.04 -11.85
C GLY A 140 -31.85 45.60 -10.37
N ARG A 141 -32.29 44.39 -10.05
CA ARG A 141 -32.37 43.82 -8.70
C ARG A 141 -31.17 42.94 -8.40
N ASP A 142 -30.53 43.14 -7.27
CA ASP A 142 -29.48 42.23 -6.78
C ASP A 142 -30.12 41.13 -5.93
N LEU A 143 -29.84 39.90 -6.30
CA LEU A 143 -30.32 38.67 -5.67
C LEU A 143 -29.17 37.80 -5.23
N SER A 144 -29.31 37.07 -4.11
CA SER A 144 -28.26 36.16 -3.66
C SER A 144 -28.82 34.97 -2.92
N TRP A 145 -28.26 33.79 -3.15
CA TRP A 145 -28.60 32.54 -2.48
C TRP A 145 -27.32 31.90 -1.95
N SER A 146 -27.42 31.19 -0.84
CA SER A 146 -26.31 30.43 -0.30
C SER A 146 -26.78 29.05 0.12
N PHE A 147 -25.96 28.04 -0.16
CA PHE A 147 -26.18 26.68 0.23
C PHE A 147 -24.88 25.90 0.28
N ASP A 148 -24.89 24.74 0.91
CA ASP A 148 -23.74 23.86 1.01
C ASP A 148 -23.91 22.67 0.03
N ALA A 149 -22.84 22.36 -0.67
CA ALA A 149 -22.71 21.16 -1.50
C ALA A 149 -21.42 20.44 -1.06
N PHE A 150 -21.54 19.55 -0.10
CA PHE A 150 -20.40 18.83 0.44
C PHE A 150 -20.35 17.41 -0.10
N GLU A 151 -19.31 17.11 -0.81
CA GLU A 151 -19.05 15.81 -1.37
C GLU A 151 -17.81 15.21 -0.73
N GLY A 152 -17.95 14.00 -0.15
CA GLY A 152 -16.80 13.35 0.50
C GLY A 152 -16.34 14.04 1.79
N ARG A 153 -17.27 14.59 2.58
CA ARG A 153 -17.01 15.27 3.86
C ARG A 153 -17.73 14.56 4.99
N VAL A 154 -17.07 14.48 6.15
CA VAL A 154 -17.66 13.94 7.39
C VAL A 154 -17.15 14.74 8.59
N THR A 155 -18.00 14.91 9.59
CA THR A 155 -17.63 15.51 10.89
C THR A 155 -17.51 14.42 11.93
N ILE A 156 -16.37 14.31 12.60
CA ILE A 156 -16.11 13.31 13.63
C ILE A 156 -15.62 14.04 14.89
N ASP A 157 -16.33 13.84 15.98
CA ASP A 157 -15.93 14.38 17.29
C ASP A 157 -14.49 13.97 17.64
N PRO A 158 -13.64 14.88 18.15
CA PRO A 158 -12.24 14.61 18.47
C PRO A 158 -12.02 13.46 19.45
N ALA A 159 -12.93 13.24 20.40
CA ALA A 159 -12.84 12.12 21.34
C ALA A 159 -13.09 10.79 20.60
N THR A 160 -14.10 10.74 19.77
CA THR A 160 -14.42 9.58 18.91
C THR A 160 -13.29 9.28 17.92
N ALA A 161 -12.72 10.29 17.28
CA ALA A 161 -11.57 10.12 16.37
C ALA A 161 -10.36 9.52 17.09
N LYS A 162 -10.07 9.99 18.30
CA LYS A 162 -9.00 9.47 19.14
C LYS A 162 -9.24 8.02 19.57
N GLU A 163 -10.45 7.69 19.99
CA GLU A 163 -10.84 6.33 20.41
C GLU A 163 -10.74 5.35 19.21
N ALA A 164 -11.15 5.78 18.03
CA ALA A 164 -11.00 5.03 16.78
C ALA A 164 -9.55 4.89 16.31
N GLY A 165 -8.60 5.58 16.96
CA GLY A 165 -7.18 5.53 16.59
C GLY A 165 -6.84 6.29 15.33
N ILE A 166 -7.68 7.24 14.90
CA ILE A 166 -7.39 8.11 13.75
C ILE A 166 -6.19 8.99 14.10
N VAL A 167 -5.16 8.93 13.28
CA VAL A 167 -3.94 9.72 13.45
C VAL A 167 -3.82 10.71 12.31
N THR A 168 -3.57 11.96 12.65
CA THR A 168 -3.34 13.03 11.69
C THR A 168 -1.96 13.64 11.86
N ALA A 169 -1.37 14.14 10.78
CA ALA A 169 -0.09 14.83 10.80
C ALA A 169 -0.05 15.93 9.73
N PRO A 170 0.68 17.03 9.97
CA PRO A 170 0.90 18.02 8.91
C PRO A 170 1.69 17.40 7.75
N LEU A 171 1.24 17.65 6.52
CA LEU A 171 1.95 17.24 5.33
C LEU A 171 3.31 17.94 5.27
N ALA A 172 4.35 17.15 5.14
CA ALA A 172 5.73 17.62 5.15
C ALA A 172 6.57 16.93 4.07
N SER A 173 7.80 17.41 3.91
CA SER A 173 8.79 16.72 3.11
C SER A 173 9.10 15.34 3.70
N GLY A 174 9.42 14.42 2.83
CA GLY A 174 9.78 13.05 3.21
C GLY A 174 10.80 12.44 2.28
N VAL A 175 11.03 11.15 2.47
CA VAL A 175 11.96 10.38 1.63
C VAL A 175 11.20 9.20 1.04
N VAL A 176 11.36 9.03 -0.27
CA VAL A 176 10.86 7.86 -0.99
C VAL A 176 12.06 7.08 -1.52
N PHE A 177 12.05 5.77 -1.27
CA PHE A 177 13.11 4.86 -1.69
C PHE A 177 12.67 4.12 -2.94
N GLU A 178 13.54 4.08 -3.94
CA GLU A 178 13.36 3.12 -5.02
C GLU A 178 14.07 1.84 -4.64
N THR A 179 13.35 0.73 -4.64
CA THR A 179 13.87 -0.57 -4.21
C THR A 179 13.71 -1.62 -5.30
N VAL A 180 14.51 -2.66 -5.23
CA VAL A 180 14.34 -3.87 -6.05
C VAL A 180 14.28 -5.10 -5.17
N GLU A 181 13.34 -5.98 -5.47
CA GLU A 181 13.27 -7.29 -4.83
C GLU A 181 14.31 -8.23 -5.44
N ALA A 182 15.04 -8.90 -4.57
CA ALA A 182 16.08 -9.84 -4.92
C ALA A 182 15.94 -11.14 -4.11
N PRO A 183 15.61 -12.27 -4.74
CA PRO A 183 15.68 -13.55 -4.08
C PRO A 183 17.12 -13.89 -3.74
N GLY A 184 17.33 -14.59 -2.64
CA GLY A 184 18.67 -14.95 -2.21
C GLY A 184 18.75 -16.28 -1.47
N VAL A 185 19.99 -16.68 -1.19
CA VAL A 185 20.30 -17.88 -0.42
C VAL A 185 21.35 -17.55 0.63
N ILE A 186 21.13 -18.01 1.84
CA ILE A 186 22.08 -17.89 2.94
C ILE A 186 23.22 -18.87 2.74
N ARG A 187 24.47 -18.42 2.87
CA ARG A 187 25.67 -19.22 2.78
C ARG A 187 26.61 -18.96 3.95
N PRO A 188 27.44 -19.91 4.32
CA PRO A 188 28.61 -19.62 5.14
C PRO A 188 29.49 -18.60 4.42
N ARG A 189 30.15 -17.72 5.17
CA ARG A 189 31.16 -16.83 4.60
C ARG A 189 32.36 -17.67 4.12
N GLU A 190 32.87 -17.38 2.92
CA GLU A 190 34.03 -18.10 2.36
C GLU A 190 35.23 -18.09 3.29
N SER A 191 35.52 -16.94 3.93
CA SER A 191 36.63 -16.78 4.88
C SER A 191 36.41 -17.47 6.23
N ALA A 192 35.20 -17.98 6.49
CA ALA A 192 34.79 -18.58 7.76
C ALA A 192 34.21 -19.99 7.58
N SER A 193 34.54 -20.65 6.48
CA SER A 193 34.16 -22.05 6.20
C SER A 193 35.36 -22.85 5.71
N ALA A 194 35.36 -24.14 6.00
CA ALA A 194 36.39 -25.05 5.54
C ALA A 194 35.80 -26.42 5.21
N LYS A 195 36.17 -26.94 4.03
CA LYS A 195 35.89 -28.32 3.64
C LYS A 195 37.07 -29.20 4.02
N VAL A 196 36.81 -30.28 4.72
CA VAL A 196 37.80 -31.23 5.19
C VAL A 196 37.75 -32.44 4.27
N ILE A 197 38.87 -32.68 3.58
CA ILE A 197 39.07 -33.78 2.63
C ILE A 197 40.09 -34.76 3.21
N ALA A 198 39.99 -36.03 2.86
CA ALA A 198 40.99 -37.01 3.22
C ALA A 198 42.34 -36.66 2.60
N ARG A 199 43.41 -36.66 3.40
CA ARG A 199 44.75 -36.30 2.90
C ARG A 199 45.33 -37.37 1.96
N PHE A 200 44.97 -38.64 2.20
CA PHE A 200 45.35 -39.79 1.37
C PHE A 200 44.14 -40.67 1.17
N PRO A 201 44.00 -41.35 0.02
CA PRO A 201 42.94 -42.35 -0.17
C PRO A 201 43.00 -43.43 0.87
N GLY A 202 41.83 -43.86 1.38
CA GLY A 202 41.80 -44.85 2.46
C GLY A 202 40.37 -45.25 2.83
N VAL A 203 40.23 -45.88 3.98
CA VAL A 203 38.94 -46.30 4.55
C VAL A 203 38.71 -45.62 5.90
N VAL A 204 37.51 -45.07 6.10
CA VAL A 204 37.12 -44.44 7.39
C VAL A 204 37.02 -45.54 8.48
N LYS A 205 37.84 -45.44 9.52
CA LYS A 205 37.80 -46.34 10.66
C LYS A 205 36.87 -45.88 11.78
N THR A 206 36.94 -44.59 12.12
CA THR A 206 36.09 -44.01 13.16
C THR A 206 35.68 -42.59 12.79
N VAL A 207 34.50 -42.21 13.23
CA VAL A 207 33.99 -40.84 13.19
C VAL A 207 33.62 -40.41 14.60
N ARG A 208 34.05 -39.22 15.04
CA ARG A 208 33.89 -38.71 16.41
C ARG A 208 32.92 -37.57 16.55
N VAL A 209 32.39 -37.06 15.45
CA VAL A 209 31.55 -35.85 15.41
C VAL A 209 30.28 -36.13 14.61
N ARG A 210 29.25 -35.30 14.83
CA ARG A 210 27.97 -35.35 14.12
C ARG A 210 27.67 -33.98 13.52
N ALA A 211 26.82 -33.94 12.48
CA ALA A 211 26.30 -32.70 11.95
C ALA A 211 25.60 -31.89 13.07
N GLY A 212 25.89 -30.61 13.17
CA GLY A 212 25.43 -29.72 14.23
C GLY A 212 26.40 -29.55 15.41
N ASP A 213 27.44 -30.42 15.56
CA ASP A 213 28.40 -30.30 16.64
C ASP A 213 29.28 -29.02 16.48
N ARG A 214 29.55 -28.35 17.59
CA ARG A 214 30.57 -27.32 17.65
C ARG A 214 31.94 -27.95 17.84
N VAL A 215 32.89 -27.55 17.00
CA VAL A 215 34.28 -28.03 17.04
C VAL A 215 35.24 -26.87 17.15
N ALA A 216 36.33 -27.10 17.86
CA ALA A 216 37.46 -26.17 17.88
C ALA A 216 38.50 -26.60 16.84
N ALA A 217 39.30 -25.64 16.34
CA ALA A 217 40.43 -25.95 15.47
C ALA A 217 41.34 -26.99 16.14
N GLY A 218 41.77 -28.02 15.39
CA GLY A 218 42.57 -29.13 15.90
C GLY A 218 41.78 -30.30 16.48
N ASN A 219 40.44 -30.17 16.70
CA ASN A 219 39.64 -31.33 17.18
C ASN A 219 39.64 -32.47 16.13
N VAL A 220 39.78 -33.69 16.62
CA VAL A 220 39.76 -34.92 15.77
C VAL A 220 38.33 -35.18 15.32
N LEU A 221 38.13 -35.22 14.00
CA LEU A 221 36.86 -35.49 13.36
C LEU A 221 36.68 -36.98 13.02
N ALA A 222 37.71 -37.56 12.41
CA ALA A 222 37.71 -38.96 12.00
C ALA A 222 39.13 -39.54 11.99
N THR A 223 39.18 -40.87 11.98
CA THR A 223 40.44 -41.62 11.73
C THR A 223 40.29 -42.40 10.43
N ILE A 224 41.29 -42.33 9.56
CA ILE A 224 41.32 -42.99 8.26
C ILE A 224 42.54 -43.90 8.19
N GLU A 225 42.36 -45.10 7.64
CA GLU A 225 43.42 -46.03 7.30
C GLU A 225 43.79 -45.83 5.82
N SER A 226 45.04 -45.48 5.55
CA SER A 226 45.54 -45.27 4.19
C SER A 226 45.66 -46.59 3.42
N ASN A 227 45.13 -46.64 2.20
CA ASN A 227 45.25 -47.80 1.30
C ASN A 227 46.70 -48.09 0.91
N ALA A 228 47.55 -47.07 0.88
CA ALA A 228 48.94 -47.22 0.39
C ALA A 228 49.89 -47.74 1.51
N SER A 229 49.68 -47.31 2.76
CA SER A 229 50.61 -47.64 3.88
C SER A 229 49.97 -48.49 4.96
N LEU A 230 48.68 -48.73 4.90
CA LEU A 230 47.88 -49.41 5.95
C LEU A 230 48.02 -48.74 7.35
N SER A 231 48.60 -47.55 7.37
CA SER A 231 48.72 -46.73 8.58
C SER A 231 47.50 -45.86 8.77
N THR A 232 47.15 -45.66 10.05
CA THR A 232 46.04 -44.77 10.37
C THR A 232 46.54 -43.32 10.55
N TYR A 233 45.73 -42.35 10.05
CA TYR A 233 45.93 -40.94 10.30
C TYR A 233 44.63 -40.27 10.72
N VAL A 234 44.73 -39.14 11.42
CA VAL A 234 43.55 -38.42 11.90
C VAL A 234 43.23 -37.23 10.98
N LEU A 235 41.95 -37.02 10.76
CA LEU A 235 41.44 -35.80 10.20
C LEU A 235 41.05 -34.86 11.33
N THR A 236 41.53 -33.62 11.28
CA THR A 236 41.24 -32.60 12.30
C THR A 236 40.52 -31.41 11.70
N ALA A 237 39.78 -30.68 12.52
CA ALA A 237 39.11 -29.44 12.15
C ALA A 237 40.14 -28.35 11.84
N PRO A 238 40.19 -27.75 10.65
CA PRO A 238 41.13 -26.67 10.33
C PRO A 238 40.72 -25.35 10.96
N ILE A 239 39.46 -25.17 11.27
CA ILE A 239 38.88 -23.96 11.89
C ILE A 239 37.93 -24.34 13.01
N SER A 240 37.66 -23.40 13.92
CA SER A 240 36.59 -23.52 14.90
C SER A 240 35.26 -23.13 14.25
N GLY A 241 34.17 -23.83 14.58
CA GLY A 241 32.85 -23.57 14.02
C GLY A 241 31.86 -24.70 14.28
N THR A 242 30.74 -24.70 13.55
CA THR A 242 29.74 -25.75 13.57
C THR A 242 29.91 -26.66 12.36
N LEU A 243 29.81 -27.94 12.57
CA LEU A 243 29.86 -28.96 11.51
C LEU A 243 28.53 -28.91 10.74
N ILE A 244 28.53 -28.30 9.56
CA ILE A 244 27.31 -28.11 8.75
C ILE A 244 27.05 -29.24 7.77
N ARG A 245 28.10 -30.04 7.44
CA ARG A 245 27.98 -31.24 6.59
C ARG A 245 28.85 -32.37 7.14
N HIS A 246 28.32 -33.59 7.05
CA HIS A 246 28.95 -34.80 7.50
C HIS A 246 28.67 -35.94 6.50
N ASP A 247 29.64 -36.23 5.63
CA ASP A 247 29.51 -37.26 4.59
C ASP A 247 30.44 -38.48 4.88
N ALA A 248 31.15 -38.48 6.00
CA ALA A 248 32.00 -39.56 6.41
C ALA A 248 31.22 -40.76 6.96
N VAL A 249 31.32 -41.90 6.36
CA VAL A 249 30.68 -43.14 6.82
C VAL A 249 31.75 -44.18 7.20
N VAL A 250 31.67 -44.75 8.38
CA VAL A 250 32.61 -45.80 8.84
C VAL A 250 32.57 -47.00 7.89
N GLY A 251 33.75 -47.42 7.45
CA GLY A 251 33.92 -48.51 6.45
C GLY A 251 33.88 -48.01 4.99
N ALA A 252 33.47 -46.76 4.71
CA ALA A 252 33.48 -46.24 3.36
C ALA A 252 34.90 -45.90 2.90
N ALA A 253 35.16 -46.14 1.61
CA ALA A 253 36.37 -45.68 0.93
C ALA A 253 36.30 -44.17 0.66
N VAL A 254 37.39 -43.45 0.90
CA VAL A 254 37.47 -41.99 0.72
C VAL A 254 38.70 -41.64 -0.10
N ALA A 255 38.58 -40.55 -0.85
CA ALA A 255 39.62 -39.94 -1.66
C ALA A 255 39.47 -38.40 -1.67
N ASP A 256 39.21 -37.82 -2.83
CA ASP A 256 39.24 -36.36 -3.07
C ASP A 256 37.91 -35.66 -2.75
N THR A 257 36.91 -36.33 -2.22
CA THR A 257 35.62 -35.75 -1.85
C THR A 257 35.63 -35.17 -0.43
N PRO A 258 35.02 -34.01 -0.20
CA PRO A 258 34.88 -33.45 1.13
C PRO A 258 34.06 -34.39 2.05
N LEU A 259 34.61 -34.72 3.23
CA LEU A 259 33.97 -35.56 4.23
C LEU A 259 33.22 -34.73 5.29
N PHE A 260 33.71 -33.54 5.56
CA PHE A 260 33.11 -32.61 6.50
C PHE A 260 33.15 -31.19 5.97
N GLU A 261 32.18 -30.40 6.36
CA GLU A 261 32.20 -28.97 6.16
C GLU A 261 31.93 -28.25 7.49
N ILE A 262 32.87 -27.41 7.89
CA ILE A 262 32.82 -26.63 9.14
C ILE A 262 32.66 -25.19 8.77
N ALA A 263 31.74 -24.49 9.43
CA ALA A 263 31.57 -23.06 9.25
C ALA A 263 31.30 -22.35 10.56
N ASN A 264 31.81 -21.12 10.67
CA ASN A 264 31.32 -20.21 11.69
C ASN A 264 29.95 -19.69 11.27
N THR A 265 28.91 -20.04 12.03
CA THR A 265 27.53 -19.69 11.75
C THR A 265 27.06 -18.44 12.49
N ASP A 266 27.90 -17.78 13.31
CA ASP A 266 27.56 -16.54 14.03
C ASP A 266 27.42 -15.35 13.09
N SER A 267 28.06 -15.44 11.91
CA SER A 267 27.93 -14.45 10.82
C SER A 267 27.85 -15.18 9.49
N LEU A 268 26.81 -14.90 8.74
CA LEU A 268 26.51 -15.55 7.46
C LEU A 268 26.52 -14.55 6.32
N GLN A 269 26.67 -15.06 5.10
CA GLN A 269 26.58 -14.32 3.87
C GLN A 269 25.24 -14.62 3.21
N VAL A 270 24.65 -13.62 2.59
CA VAL A 270 23.47 -13.76 1.74
C VAL A 270 23.88 -13.44 0.32
N ASP A 271 23.71 -14.40 -0.58
CA ASP A 271 23.91 -14.23 -2.01
C ASP A 271 22.55 -13.87 -2.64
N LEU A 272 22.39 -12.61 -3.02
CA LEU A 272 21.18 -12.05 -3.63
C LEU A 272 21.32 -12.02 -5.15
N ARG A 273 20.30 -12.49 -5.84
CA ARG A 273 20.25 -12.44 -7.31
C ARG A 273 19.51 -11.20 -7.78
N VAL A 274 20.22 -10.32 -8.46
CA VAL A 274 19.66 -9.10 -9.04
C VAL A 274 19.65 -9.22 -10.56
N PHE A 275 18.49 -8.97 -11.18
CA PHE A 275 18.25 -9.23 -12.58
C PHE A 275 18.23 -7.96 -13.44
N GLY A 276 18.58 -8.08 -14.70
CA GLY A 276 18.36 -7.10 -15.76
C GLY A 276 18.97 -5.71 -15.46
N LYS A 277 18.26 -4.66 -15.85
CA LYS A 277 18.71 -3.27 -15.70
C LYS A 277 18.93 -2.85 -14.25
N MET A 278 18.24 -3.47 -13.30
CA MET A 278 18.35 -3.16 -11.87
C MET A 278 19.72 -3.57 -11.32
N ALA A 279 20.33 -4.64 -11.85
CA ALA A 279 21.66 -5.07 -11.46
C ALA A 279 22.73 -3.99 -11.69
N GLN A 280 22.56 -3.13 -12.71
CA GLN A 280 23.48 -2.03 -12.98
C GLN A 280 23.38 -0.88 -11.98
N ARG A 281 22.30 -0.82 -11.21
CA ARG A 281 22.00 0.25 -10.24
C ARG A 281 22.37 -0.12 -8.82
N VAL A 282 22.42 -1.41 -8.49
CA VAL A 282 22.87 -1.88 -7.17
C VAL A 282 24.37 -1.58 -7.01
N ARG A 283 24.76 -1.12 -5.82
CA ARG A 283 26.15 -0.77 -5.50
C ARG A 283 26.56 -1.41 -4.18
N ALA A 284 27.85 -1.58 -3.97
CA ALA A 284 28.37 -1.82 -2.64
C ALA A 284 27.99 -0.63 -1.73
N GLY A 285 27.52 -0.92 -0.52
CA GLY A 285 26.97 0.08 0.39
C GLY A 285 25.45 0.32 0.24
N SER A 286 24.80 -0.17 -0.84
CA SER A 286 23.33 -0.14 -0.93
C SER A 286 22.71 -0.81 0.29
N ARG A 287 21.76 -0.15 0.95
CA ARG A 287 21.02 -0.77 2.06
C ARG A 287 20.17 -1.92 1.55
N VAL A 288 20.06 -2.93 2.36
CA VAL A 288 19.25 -4.10 2.04
C VAL A 288 18.54 -4.61 3.29
N ARG A 289 17.26 -4.88 3.15
CA ARG A 289 16.45 -5.60 4.13
C ARG A 289 16.34 -7.04 3.65
N VAL A 290 16.86 -7.97 4.43
CA VAL A 290 16.76 -9.42 4.16
C VAL A 290 15.67 -10.00 5.04
N GLN A 291 14.72 -10.70 4.43
CA GLN A 291 13.58 -11.31 5.11
C GLN A 291 13.59 -12.82 4.95
N ARG A 292 13.34 -13.53 6.03
CA ARG A 292 13.15 -14.99 5.99
C ARG A 292 11.75 -15.32 5.49
N LEU A 293 11.66 -16.36 4.66
CA LEU A 293 10.38 -16.81 4.10
C LEU A 293 9.53 -17.64 5.09
N THR A 294 10.08 -17.99 6.26
CA THR A 294 9.43 -18.91 7.22
C THR A 294 8.63 -18.21 8.30
N ASP A 295 8.99 -16.97 8.68
CA ASP A 295 8.40 -16.27 9.82
C ASP A 295 8.46 -14.75 9.69
N ASP A 296 8.68 -14.24 8.48
CA ASP A 296 8.74 -12.83 8.11
C ASP A 296 9.75 -11.97 8.90
N ARG A 297 10.59 -12.58 9.73
CA ARG A 297 11.67 -11.86 10.40
C ARG A 297 12.64 -11.29 9.39
N SER A 298 13.01 -10.05 9.60
CA SER A 298 13.94 -9.32 8.73
C SER A 298 15.13 -8.75 9.48
N VAL A 299 16.22 -8.56 8.77
CA VAL A 299 17.43 -7.87 9.23
C VAL A 299 17.84 -6.84 8.20
N GLU A 300 18.22 -5.66 8.66
CA GLU A 300 18.78 -4.61 7.82
C GLU A 300 20.31 -4.72 7.80
N THR A 301 20.88 -4.64 6.60
CA THR A 301 22.31 -4.67 6.38
C THR A 301 22.67 -3.85 5.13
N GLN A 302 23.84 -4.07 4.56
CA GLN A 302 24.27 -3.42 3.32
C GLN A 302 24.91 -4.43 2.38
N ILE A 303 24.81 -4.17 1.08
CA ILE A 303 25.57 -4.91 0.07
C ILE A 303 27.06 -4.69 0.32
N SER A 304 27.77 -5.75 0.64
CA SER A 304 29.22 -5.71 0.88
C SER A 304 30.01 -5.68 -0.42
N ARG A 305 29.56 -6.43 -1.42
CA ARG A 305 30.18 -6.47 -2.76
C ARG A 305 29.21 -7.03 -3.80
N LEU A 306 29.49 -6.77 -5.07
CA LEU A 306 28.89 -7.45 -6.21
C LEU A 306 29.95 -8.38 -6.82
N LEU A 307 29.54 -9.58 -7.21
CA LEU A 307 30.43 -10.45 -7.96
C LEU A 307 30.57 -9.93 -9.40
N PRO A 308 31.76 -10.02 -9.99
CA PRO A 308 32.03 -9.44 -11.31
C PRO A 308 31.41 -10.21 -12.47
N ASP A 309 31.06 -11.47 -12.26
CA ASP A 309 30.48 -12.37 -13.22
C ASP A 309 28.95 -12.40 -13.14
N VAL A 310 28.36 -12.78 -14.26
CA VAL A 310 26.91 -13.01 -14.38
C VAL A 310 26.68 -14.52 -14.34
N ASP A 311 25.78 -14.96 -13.47
CA ASP A 311 25.33 -16.34 -13.46
C ASP A 311 24.65 -16.65 -14.80
N VAL A 312 25.27 -17.53 -15.60
CA VAL A 312 24.84 -17.82 -16.98
C VAL A 312 23.46 -18.47 -17.04
N ALA A 313 23.13 -19.27 -16.03
CA ALA A 313 21.86 -20.00 -16.00
C ALA A 313 20.68 -19.07 -15.65
N THR A 314 20.90 -18.11 -14.78
CA THR A 314 19.85 -17.20 -14.30
C THR A 314 19.92 -15.79 -14.89
N GLN A 315 21.00 -15.46 -15.60
CA GLN A 315 21.28 -14.10 -16.13
C GLN A 315 21.22 -13.02 -15.04
N SER A 316 21.67 -13.36 -13.83
CA SER A 316 21.68 -12.47 -12.66
C SER A 316 23.07 -12.11 -12.20
N VAL A 317 23.24 -10.94 -11.65
CA VAL A 317 24.42 -10.53 -10.89
C VAL A 317 24.21 -10.90 -9.42
N ILE A 318 25.23 -11.49 -8.79
CA ILE A 318 25.17 -11.82 -7.38
C ILE A 318 25.66 -10.63 -6.55
N ALA A 319 24.76 -10.07 -5.73
CA ALA A 319 25.08 -9.08 -4.72
C ALA A 319 25.18 -9.78 -3.36
N GLN A 320 26.26 -9.56 -2.65
CA GLN A 320 26.52 -10.20 -1.36
C GLN A 320 26.32 -9.24 -0.22
N ALA A 321 25.60 -9.71 0.80
CA ALA A 321 25.44 -9.01 2.06
C ALA A 321 25.85 -9.91 3.22
N VAL A 322 26.26 -9.32 4.34
CA VAL A 322 26.63 -10.06 5.55
C VAL A 322 25.58 -9.81 6.62
N ILE A 323 25.10 -10.87 7.24
CA ILE A 323 24.14 -10.82 8.34
C ILE A 323 24.72 -11.45 9.60
N LYS A 324 24.37 -10.91 10.76
CA LYS A 324 24.65 -11.52 12.06
C LYS A 324 23.58 -12.59 12.34
N ASN A 325 23.96 -13.64 13.02
CA ASN A 325 23.10 -14.77 13.36
C ASN A 325 23.17 -15.07 14.87
N GLU A 326 22.89 -14.06 15.67
CA GLU A 326 23.01 -14.14 17.15
C GLU A 326 22.00 -15.11 17.76
N ASP A 327 20.82 -15.25 17.13
CA ASP A 327 19.76 -16.17 17.54
C ASP A 327 19.89 -17.59 16.94
N GLY A 328 20.85 -17.82 16.04
CA GLY A 328 21.07 -19.10 15.36
C GLY A 328 19.93 -19.52 14.39
N LEU A 329 19.01 -18.62 14.08
CA LEU A 329 17.82 -18.92 13.29
C LEU A 329 18.05 -18.76 11.78
N TRP A 330 19.10 -18.06 11.36
CA TRP A 330 19.51 -17.99 9.95
C TRP A 330 20.34 -19.22 9.62
N ARG A 331 19.85 -20.06 8.72
CA ARG A 331 20.48 -21.35 8.41
C ARG A 331 21.12 -21.33 7.03
N PRO A 332 22.37 -21.77 6.89
CA PRO A 332 22.99 -22.00 5.59
C PRO A 332 22.10 -22.88 4.68
N GLY A 333 21.93 -22.47 3.43
CA GLY A 333 21.06 -23.13 2.46
C GLY A 333 19.62 -22.64 2.43
N ALA A 334 19.17 -21.87 3.42
CA ALA A 334 17.82 -21.34 3.43
C ALA A 334 17.65 -20.22 2.37
N ALA A 335 16.50 -20.22 1.71
CA ALA A 335 16.09 -19.15 0.81
C ALA A 335 15.57 -17.94 1.61
N VAL A 336 15.81 -16.77 1.06
CA VAL A 336 15.38 -15.46 1.60
C VAL A 336 14.85 -14.57 0.49
N GLN A 337 14.04 -13.60 0.86
CA GLN A 337 13.69 -12.47 0.02
C GLN A 337 14.40 -11.23 0.54
N ALA A 338 14.92 -10.42 -0.34
CA ALA A 338 15.55 -9.17 0.04
C ALA A 338 15.00 -8.01 -0.76
N GLU A 339 15.01 -6.84 -0.14
CA GLU A 339 14.68 -5.57 -0.74
C GLU A 339 15.94 -4.70 -0.72
N VAL A 340 16.49 -4.41 -1.90
CA VAL A 340 17.73 -3.65 -2.07
C VAL A 340 17.39 -2.22 -2.48
N GLU A 341 17.88 -1.24 -1.74
CA GLU A 341 17.72 0.18 -2.04
C GLU A 341 18.60 0.56 -3.24
N LEU A 342 17.96 1.12 -4.27
CA LEU A 342 18.61 1.62 -5.48
C LEU A 342 18.88 3.11 -5.44
N SER A 343 17.92 3.87 -4.91
CA SER A 343 18.04 5.32 -4.74
C SER A 343 17.17 5.81 -3.59
N ARG A 344 17.57 6.94 -3.03
CA ARG A 344 16.87 7.70 -2.03
C ARG A 344 16.57 9.08 -2.59
N THR A 345 15.30 9.46 -2.62
CA THR A 345 14.88 10.77 -3.14
C THR A 345 14.12 11.53 -2.05
N GLU A 346 14.57 12.73 -1.75
CA GLU A 346 13.81 13.67 -0.93
C GLU A 346 12.71 14.30 -1.79
N VAL A 347 11.50 14.31 -1.28
CA VAL A 347 10.31 14.85 -1.94
C VAL A 347 9.66 15.90 -1.05
N PRO A 348 9.10 16.97 -1.63
CA PRO A 348 8.56 18.08 -0.84
C PRO A 348 7.28 17.71 -0.07
N ARG A 349 6.54 16.71 -0.55
CA ARG A 349 5.28 16.25 0.03
C ARG A 349 5.26 14.74 0.03
N ALA A 350 5.20 14.13 1.22
CA ALA A 350 5.14 12.68 1.38
C ALA A 350 4.11 12.30 2.45
N VAL A 351 3.38 11.23 2.18
CA VAL A 351 2.46 10.60 3.14
C VAL A 351 2.82 9.13 3.31
N PRO A 352 2.51 8.51 4.47
CA PRO A 352 2.54 7.05 4.59
C PRO A 352 1.59 6.40 3.57
N VAL A 353 1.95 5.21 3.10
CA VAL A 353 1.09 4.45 2.16
C VAL A 353 -0.31 4.22 2.72
N GLU A 354 -0.44 4.08 4.03
CA GLU A 354 -1.71 3.91 4.75
C GLU A 354 -2.64 5.13 4.68
N ALA A 355 -2.09 6.32 4.43
CA ALA A 355 -2.87 7.54 4.24
C ALA A 355 -3.58 7.58 2.89
N LEU A 356 -2.99 6.92 1.88
CA LEU A 356 -3.55 6.88 0.53
C LEU A 356 -4.73 5.92 0.46
N GLN A 357 -5.84 6.39 -0.04
CA GLN A 357 -7.06 5.60 -0.26
C GLN A 357 -7.50 5.76 -1.72
N THR A 358 -8.39 4.88 -2.16
CA THR A 358 -9.09 5.02 -3.43
C THR A 358 -10.55 5.37 -3.17
N TRP A 359 -11.04 6.41 -3.78
CA TRP A 359 -12.44 6.83 -3.72
C TRP A 359 -12.93 7.16 -5.13
N ARG A 360 -14.03 6.52 -5.57
CA ARG A 360 -14.56 6.64 -6.95
C ARG A 360 -13.47 6.46 -8.03
N ASP A 361 -12.64 5.43 -7.87
CA ASP A 361 -11.52 5.07 -8.76
C ASP A 361 -10.38 6.11 -8.85
N MET A 362 -10.36 7.10 -7.94
CA MET A 362 -9.32 8.12 -7.86
C MET A 362 -8.49 7.98 -6.58
N ASP A 363 -7.20 8.31 -6.68
CA ASP A 363 -6.31 8.35 -5.52
C ASP A 363 -6.65 9.57 -4.65
N VAL A 364 -6.85 9.32 -3.35
CA VAL A 364 -7.24 10.36 -2.40
C VAL A 364 -6.47 10.26 -1.09
N VAL A 365 -6.39 11.40 -0.39
CA VAL A 365 -6.08 11.49 1.03
C VAL A 365 -7.21 12.23 1.74
N PHE A 366 -7.29 12.13 3.07
CA PHE A 366 -8.25 12.88 3.85
C PHE A 366 -7.54 14.01 4.59
N VAL A 367 -8.06 15.23 4.45
CA VAL A 367 -7.55 16.43 5.13
C VAL A 367 -8.49 16.77 6.28
N GLN A 368 -7.91 17.13 7.43
CA GLN A 368 -8.64 17.54 8.64
C GLN A 368 -8.56 19.05 8.82
N VAL A 369 -9.71 19.70 9.06
CA VAL A 369 -9.81 21.08 9.54
C VAL A 369 -10.81 21.12 10.70
N GLY A 370 -10.32 21.35 11.92
CA GLY A 370 -11.14 21.23 13.13
C GLY A 370 -11.57 19.78 13.35
N ASP A 371 -12.86 19.55 13.41
CA ASP A 371 -13.50 18.24 13.53
C ASP A 371 -14.00 17.66 12.20
N VAL A 372 -13.77 18.39 11.10
CA VAL A 372 -14.21 18.02 9.76
C VAL A 372 -13.08 17.34 9.01
N TYR A 373 -13.41 16.21 8.37
CA TYR A 373 -12.55 15.45 7.48
C TYR A 373 -13.13 15.48 6.06
N GLU A 374 -12.29 15.78 5.09
CA GLU A 374 -12.70 15.91 3.69
C GLU A 374 -11.76 15.17 2.75
N VAL A 375 -12.33 14.50 1.76
CA VAL A 375 -11.58 13.88 0.68
C VAL A 375 -10.83 14.93 -0.14
N ARG A 376 -9.57 14.66 -0.45
CA ARG A 376 -8.76 15.43 -1.40
C ARG A 376 -8.21 14.50 -2.46
N LEU A 377 -8.56 14.75 -3.72
CA LEU A 377 -7.96 14.06 -4.83
C LEU A 377 -6.50 14.44 -4.93
N VAL A 378 -5.66 13.44 -5.11
CA VAL A 378 -4.22 13.66 -5.18
C VAL A 378 -3.63 13.04 -6.43
N LYS A 379 -2.61 13.70 -6.97
CA LYS A 379 -1.75 13.13 -7.98
C LYS A 379 -0.51 12.58 -7.30
N ILE A 380 -0.32 11.26 -7.40
CA ILE A 380 0.82 10.59 -6.79
C ILE A 380 2.03 10.58 -7.72
N GLY A 381 3.21 10.60 -7.11
CA GLY A 381 4.51 10.50 -7.78
C GLY A 381 5.19 9.17 -7.47
N ARG A 382 6.41 9.25 -6.94
CA ARG A 382 7.17 8.08 -6.49
C ARG A 382 6.49 7.43 -5.31
N ARG A 383 6.61 6.11 -5.23
CA ARG A 383 6.04 5.32 -4.15
C ARG A 383 7.00 4.21 -3.75
N ASP A 384 7.14 3.99 -2.47
CA ASP A 384 7.76 2.79 -1.90
C ASP A 384 6.75 2.03 -1.02
N ARG A 385 7.22 1.09 -0.21
CA ARG A 385 6.35 0.32 0.70
C ARG A 385 5.83 1.12 1.89
N ARG A 386 6.42 2.26 2.22
CA ARG A 386 6.13 3.06 3.41
C ARG A 386 5.56 4.42 3.08
N SER A 387 6.01 5.03 1.97
CA SER A 387 5.75 6.42 1.64
C SER A 387 5.32 6.60 0.19
N VAL A 388 4.49 7.61 -0.03
CA VAL A 388 4.02 8.05 -1.35
C VAL A 388 4.30 9.54 -1.48
N GLU A 389 4.92 9.94 -2.58
CA GLU A 389 5.08 11.33 -3.00
C GLU A 389 3.75 11.87 -3.49
N ILE A 390 3.35 13.04 -3.01
CA ILE A 390 2.18 13.76 -3.50
C ILE A 390 2.66 14.89 -4.41
N LEU A 391 2.25 14.84 -5.67
CA LEU A 391 2.61 15.85 -6.68
C LEU A 391 1.63 17.03 -6.66
N ASP A 392 0.34 16.76 -6.42
CA ASP A 392 -0.73 17.76 -6.46
C ASP A 392 -1.92 17.33 -5.60
N GLY A 393 -2.81 18.28 -5.23
CA GLY A 393 -4.06 18.05 -4.50
C GLY A 393 -4.04 18.47 -3.04
N VAL A 394 -2.87 18.56 -2.40
CA VAL A 394 -2.68 19.05 -1.02
C VAL A 394 -1.39 19.85 -0.90
N GLU A 395 -1.36 20.79 0.05
CA GLU A 395 -0.23 21.67 0.27
C GLU A 395 0.57 21.31 1.53
N VAL A 396 1.83 21.76 1.57
CA VAL A 396 2.67 21.58 2.77
C VAL A 396 2.02 22.33 3.95
N GLY A 397 1.82 21.60 5.03
CA GLY A 397 1.16 22.13 6.24
C GLY A 397 -0.31 21.70 6.38
N ASP A 398 -0.96 21.22 5.32
CA ASP A 398 -2.28 20.60 5.45
C ASP A 398 -2.22 19.43 6.43
N VAL A 399 -3.20 19.34 7.31
CA VAL A 399 -3.29 18.24 8.27
C VAL A 399 -3.94 17.03 7.59
N VAL A 400 -3.15 15.99 7.33
CA VAL A 400 -3.58 14.79 6.60
C VAL A 400 -3.76 13.62 7.56
N VAL A 401 -4.79 12.80 7.33
CA VAL A 401 -4.99 11.53 8.06
C VAL A 401 -3.92 10.53 7.62
N VAL A 402 -3.05 10.15 8.54
CA VAL A 402 -1.89 9.26 8.29
C VAL A 402 -2.05 7.87 8.92
N GLY A 403 -3.08 7.66 9.74
CA GLY A 403 -3.42 6.37 10.32
C GLY A 403 -4.92 6.17 10.40
N GLN A 404 -5.39 4.93 10.18
CA GLN A 404 -6.81 4.55 10.15
C GLN A 404 -7.65 5.31 9.11
N SER A 405 -7.05 5.75 8.00
CA SER A 405 -7.71 6.53 6.95
C SER A 405 -8.93 5.83 6.35
N TYR A 406 -8.95 4.50 6.35
CA TYR A 406 -10.08 3.70 5.86
C TYR A 406 -11.36 3.91 6.66
N LEU A 407 -11.26 4.30 7.97
CA LEU A 407 -12.45 4.60 8.79
C LEU A 407 -13.15 5.87 8.29
N ILE A 408 -12.36 6.89 7.93
CA ILE A 408 -12.91 8.11 7.32
C ILE A 408 -13.61 7.79 6.00
N LYS A 409 -12.97 6.96 5.16
CA LYS A 409 -13.56 6.50 3.91
C LYS A 409 -14.90 5.81 4.14
N ALA A 410 -14.95 4.86 5.07
CA ALA A 410 -16.16 4.09 5.36
C ALA A 410 -17.31 4.98 5.86
N ASP A 411 -16.99 6.00 6.67
CA ASP A 411 -18.00 6.93 7.20
C ASP A 411 -18.56 7.86 6.12
N ILE A 412 -17.70 8.35 5.22
CA ILE A 412 -18.10 9.11 4.03
C ILE A 412 -18.99 8.28 3.09
N GLU A 413 -18.62 7.03 2.81
CA GLU A 413 -19.40 6.15 1.95
C GLU A 413 -20.76 5.80 2.57
N LYS A 414 -20.81 5.61 3.88
CA LYS A 414 -22.06 5.38 4.61
C LYS A 414 -22.99 6.60 4.55
N SER A 415 -22.46 7.81 4.71
CA SER A 415 -23.25 9.04 4.63
C SER A 415 -23.76 9.29 3.19
N GLY A 416 -22.97 8.96 2.16
CA GLY A 416 -23.37 9.05 0.75
C GLY A 416 -24.46 8.05 0.36
N ALA A 417 -24.41 6.82 0.89
CA ALA A 417 -25.40 5.78 0.59
C ALA A 417 -26.82 6.07 1.14
N THR A 418 -26.95 6.98 2.10
CA THR A 418 -28.25 7.42 2.63
C THR A 418 -28.97 8.45 1.73
N HIS A 419 -28.31 8.94 0.68
CA HIS A 419 -28.86 9.95 -0.24
C HIS A 419 -29.31 9.39 -1.61
N ASP A 420 -29.09 8.09 -1.88
CA ASP A 420 -29.41 7.42 -3.17
C ASP A 420 -30.68 6.53 -3.11
N HIS A 421 -31.71 6.89 -2.30
CA HIS A 421 -33.00 6.16 -2.24
C HIS A 421 -34.18 7.06 -2.51
#